data_4021f58a4fb711f8aaed190b823f2038
#
_entry.id   4021f58a4fb711f8aaed190b823f2038
#
_cell.length_a   1.000
_cell.length_b   1.000
_cell.length_c   1.000
_cell.angle_alpha   90.00
_cell.angle_beta   90.00
_cell.angle_gamma   90.00
#
_symmetry.space_group_name_H-M   'P 1'
#
loop_
_entity.id
_entity.type
_entity.pdbx_description
1 polymer ?
#
loop_
_entity_poly.entity_id
_entity_poly.type
_entity_poly.pdbx_seq_one_letter_code
_entity_poly.pdbx_strand_id
1 'polypeptide(L)'
;MKNQKSLLAILVLMVGASFMSSCQKKTKVTEKDGIEYTYIKEGTESAPNGSFLLYNLEITTATDSVIYSTAEQPFPGYLMANDSLPPTNGMDEIFLTLKKGDSIQFESTAKVIFGENFPPFMKEADVVKVKLGAFEIMDQAAIEAFFNSTMEAEDKKKAERAVGMVAEEGKTIEAYIKEKGLTASKTESGLYYVIEQEGTGETTTPGTTMYVNYAGYLLDGTLFDTSIPEIAKANNMFDEQRPYEALPVNVGMGQVIPGWDEGLMLLKKGSKGKFIIPSPLGYGENGAGAMIPPNSILVFDVEVTDVQK
;
A
#
# COMPACT_ATOMS: atom_id res chain seq x y z
N MET A 1 39.98 0.09 -17.27
CA MET A 1 38.67 -0.54 -16.96
C MET A 1 37.75 0.60 -16.55
N LYS A 2 36.87 1.03 -17.45
CA LYS A 2 35.98 2.20 -17.27
C LYS A 2 34.62 1.73 -16.74
N ASN A 3 34.21 2.23 -15.57
CA ASN A 3 32.91 2.03 -14.98
C ASN A 3 31.84 2.71 -15.85
N GLN A 4 30.95 1.93 -16.43
CA GLN A 4 29.68 2.44 -16.94
C GLN A 4 28.67 2.41 -15.78
N LYS A 5 28.41 3.56 -15.19
CA LYS A 5 27.20 3.79 -14.38
C LYS A 5 26.10 4.19 -15.34
N SER A 6 25.19 3.26 -15.62
CA SER A 6 23.97 3.56 -16.35
C SER A 6 23.04 4.32 -15.40
N LEU A 7 22.90 5.61 -15.63
CA LEU A 7 21.89 6.47 -14.98
C LEU A 7 20.57 6.24 -15.72
N LEU A 8 19.64 5.53 -15.11
CA LEU A 8 18.24 5.53 -15.55
C LEU A 8 17.59 6.83 -15.03
N ALA A 9 17.70 7.88 -15.86
CA ALA A 9 16.97 9.13 -15.61
C ALA A 9 15.53 8.93 -16.08
N ILE A 10 14.60 8.76 -15.14
CA ILE A 10 13.17 8.85 -15.41
C ILE A 10 12.87 10.32 -15.72
N LEU A 11 12.71 10.64 -17.00
CA LEU A 11 12.33 11.95 -17.48
C LEU A 11 10.84 12.14 -17.26
N VAL A 12 10.45 12.78 -16.16
CA VAL A 12 9.10 13.34 -16.00
C VAL A 12 9.02 14.56 -16.92
N LEU A 13 8.45 14.36 -18.10
CA LEU A 13 8.19 15.45 -19.04
C LEU A 13 6.93 16.19 -18.58
N MET A 14 7.13 17.34 -17.92
CA MET A 14 6.08 18.36 -17.85
C MET A 14 5.87 18.92 -19.27
N VAL A 15 4.73 18.60 -19.87
CA VAL A 15 4.31 19.23 -21.12
C VAL A 15 3.70 20.57 -20.79
N GLY A 16 4.54 21.61 -20.81
CA GLY A 16 4.09 23.01 -20.92
C GLY A 16 3.50 23.24 -22.31
N ALA A 17 2.25 23.63 -22.37
CA ALA A 17 1.53 23.89 -23.58
C ALA A 17 2.12 25.10 -24.33
N SER A 18 2.59 24.89 -25.56
CA SER A 18 2.73 25.95 -26.57
C SER A 18 1.81 25.60 -27.72
N PHE A 19 0.69 26.27 -27.77
CA PHE A 19 -0.24 26.22 -28.90
C PHE A 19 0.25 27.11 -30.05
N MET A 20 0.40 26.53 -31.23
CA MET A 20 -0.02 27.04 -32.52
C MET A 20 0.38 26.06 -33.63
N SER A 21 -0.52 25.14 -33.99
CA SER A 21 -0.64 24.65 -35.36
C SER A 21 -2.04 24.04 -35.50
N SER A 22 -2.80 24.54 -36.48
CA SER A 22 -4.12 24.01 -36.83
C SER A 22 -3.97 22.62 -37.45
N CYS A 23 -3.81 21.61 -36.63
CA CYS A 23 -4.06 20.21 -36.98
C CYS A 23 -5.53 19.91 -36.73
N GLN A 24 -6.27 19.56 -37.75
CA GLN A 24 -7.61 18.96 -37.56
C GLN A 24 -7.48 17.79 -36.60
N LYS A 25 -8.11 17.90 -35.43
CA LYS A 25 -8.15 16.82 -34.44
C LYS A 25 -8.82 15.60 -35.07
N LYS A 26 -8.14 14.49 -35.16
CA LYS A 26 -8.69 13.24 -35.68
C LYS A 26 -9.59 12.62 -34.64
N THR A 27 -10.87 12.52 -34.98
CA THR A 27 -11.89 11.90 -34.13
C THR A 27 -12.27 10.52 -34.68
N LYS A 28 -12.49 9.55 -33.84
CA LYS A 28 -13.01 8.22 -34.16
C LYS A 28 -14.17 7.89 -33.24
N VAL A 29 -15.02 6.98 -33.67
CA VAL A 29 -16.13 6.44 -32.88
C VAL A 29 -15.99 4.92 -32.83
N THR A 30 -16.16 4.33 -31.64
CA THR A 30 -16.16 2.88 -31.50
C THR A 30 -17.46 2.27 -32.01
N GLU A 31 -17.40 1.04 -32.53
CA GLU A 31 -18.58 0.29 -32.96
C GLU A 31 -19.46 -0.09 -31.76
N LYS A 32 -18.83 -0.47 -30.65
CA LYS A 32 -19.49 -0.77 -29.39
C LYS A 32 -19.57 0.47 -28.52
N ASP A 33 -20.67 0.64 -27.81
CA ASP A 33 -20.94 1.75 -26.89
C ASP A 33 -20.87 3.16 -27.52
N GLY A 34 -20.48 3.30 -28.80
CA GLY A 34 -20.49 4.57 -29.52
C GLY A 34 -19.56 5.63 -28.91
N ILE A 35 -18.44 5.24 -28.29
CA ILE A 35 -17.49 6.19 -27.67
C ILE A 35 -16.82 7.02 -28.76
N GLU A 36 -17.06 8.32 -28.74
CA GLU A 36 -16.36 9.28 -29.61
C GLU A 36 -15.08 9.74 -28.92
N TYR A 37 -13.90 9.42 -29.48
CA TYR A 37 -12.61 9.80 -28.93
C TYR A 37 -11.74 10.57 -29.91
N THR A 38 -10.93 11.49 -29.39
CA THR A 38 -10.11 12.39 -30.19
C THR A 38 -8.63 12.12 -29.92
N TYR A 39 -7.84 11.98 -30.98
CA TYR A 39 -6.38 11.95 -30.89
C TYR A 39 -5.83 13.33 -30.60
N ILE A 40 -5.11 13.43 -29.48
CA ILE A 40 -4.23 14.57 -29.17
C ILE A 40 -2.90 14.39 -29.93
N LYS A 41 -2.44 13.11 -29.96
CA LYS A 41 -1.27 12.70 -30.72
C LYS A 41 -1.54 11.30 -31.26
N GLU A 42 -1.17 11.05 -32.51
CA GLU A 42 -1.28 9.72 -33.14
C GLU A 42 0.08 9.02 -33.10
N GLY A 43 0.10 7.81 -32.56
CA GLY A 43 1.26 6.94 -32.53
C GLY A 43 1.40 6.16 -33.86
N THR A 44 2.51 5.48 -34.01
CA THR A 44 2.84 4.81 -35.28
C THR A 44 3.11 3.33 -35.15
N GLU A 45 3.46 2.82 -33.96
CA GLU A 45 3.90 1.46 -33.74
C GLU A 45 2.81 0.65 -33.02
N SER A 46 2.32 -0.41 -33.68
CA SER A 46 1.37 -1.35 -33.07
C SER A 46 2.13 -2.39 -32.27
N ALA A 47 1.58 -2.79 -31.13
CA ALA A 47 2.15 -3.87 -30.31
C ALA A 47 2.04 -5.21 -31.04
N PRO A 48 3.14 -5.95 -31.25
CA PRO A 48 3.09 -7.30 -31.77
C PRO A 48 2.27 -8.23 -30.88
N ASN A 49 1.60 -9.21 -31.47
CA ASN A 49 0.84 -10.20 -30.71
C ASN A 49 1.72 -10.91 -29.67
N GLY A 50 1.26 -10.99 -28.42
CA GLY A 50 2.00 -11.53 -27.29
C GLY A 50 2.99 -10.55 -26.62
N SER A 51 3.12 -9.31 -27.12
CA SER A 51 3.82 -8.24 -26.42
C SER A 51 2.89 -7.43 -25.54
N PHE A 52 3.45 -6.52 -24.72
CA PHE A 52 2.72 -5.69 -23.79
C PHE A 52 2.82 -4.21 -24.18
N LEU A 53 1.68 -3.56 -24.33
CA LEU A 53 1.58 -2.13 -24.52
C LEU A 53 1.38 -1.47 -23.15
N LEU A 54 2.28 -0.58 -22.74
CA LEU A 54 2.19 0.18 -21.52
C LEU A 54 1.49 1.51 -21.78
N TYR A 55 0.60 1.89 -20.86
CA TYR A 55 -0.18 3.12 -21.00
C TYR A 55 -0.38 3.86 -19.67
N ASN A 56 -0.60 5.16 -19.79
CA ASN A 56 -1.11 6.01 -18.72
C ASN A 56 -2.59 6.24 -18.95
N LEU A 57 -3.37 6.12 -17.87
CA LEU A 57 -4.81 6.35 -17.84
C LEU A 57 -5.14 7.33 -16.72
N GLU A 58 -5.90 8.37 -17.05
CA GLU A 58 -6.49 9.30 -16.08
C GLU A 58 -7.99 9.36 -16.34
N ILE A 59 -8.78 9.14 -15.30
CA ILE A 59 -10.25 9.28 -15.33
C ILE A 59 -10.61 10.35 -14.31
N THR A 60 -11.34 11.36 -14.77
CA THR A 60 -11.80 12.46 -13.91
C THR A 60 -13.32 12.63 -14.02
N THR A 61 -13.90 13.27 -13.01
CA THR A 61 -15.29 13.76 -13.10
C THR A 61 -15.41 14.85 -14.15
N ALA A 62 -16.63 15.25 -14.48
CA ALA A 62 -16.90 16.41 -15.35
C ALA A 62 -16.26 17.71 -14.84
N THR A 63 -16.00 17.82 -13.52
CA THR A 63 -15.36 18.97 -12.86
C THR A 63 -13.87 18.78 -12.61
N ASP A 64 -13.23 17.85 -13.32
CA ASP A 64 -11.80 17.56 -13.30
C ASP A 64 -11.26 16.99 -11.95
N SER A 65 -12.13 16.50 -11.06
CA SER A 65 -11.69 15.76 -9.89
C SER A 65 -11.24 14.35 -10.30
N VAL A 66 -10.01 13.96 -9.92
CA VAL A 66 -9.45 12.66 -10.26
C VAL A 66 -10.23 11.54 -9.56
N ILE A 67 -10.68 10.56 -10.35
CA ILE A 67 -11.31 9.32 -9.89
C ILE A 67 -10.30 8.18 -9.88
N TYR A 68 -9.49 8.11 -10.94
CA TYR A 68 -8.44 7.12 -11.11
C TYR A 68 -7.29 7.70 -11.93
N SER A 69 -6.06 7.39 -11.53
CA SER A 69 -4.86 7.73 -12.30
C SER A 69 -3.79 6.66 -12.14
N THR A 70 -3.24 6.18 -13.26
CA THR A 70 -2.06 5.31 -13.22
C THR A 70 -0.82 6.02 -12.69
N ALA A 71 -0.78 7.35 -12.69
CA ALA A 71 0.33 8.13 -12.12
C ALA A 71 0.41 8.01 -10.58
N GLU A 72 -0.70 7.64 -9.93
CA GLU A 72 -0.78 7.40 -8.49
C GLU A 72 -0.53 5.93 -8.13
N GLN A 73 -0.31 5.08 -9.14
CA GLN A 73 -0.03 3.66 -8.97
C GLN A 73 1.48 3.39 -9.09
N PRO A 74 2.01 2.35 -8.43
CA PRO A 74 3.41 1.94 -8.60
C PRO A 74 3.74 1.55 -10.04
N PHE A 75 2.75 1.07 -10.78
CA PHE A 75 2.90 0.58 -12.15
C PHE A 75 1.98 1.34 -13.11
N PRO A 76 2.41 1.58 -14.37
CA PRO A 76 1.52 2.03 -15.41
C PRO A 76 0.47 0.95 -15.73
N GLY A 77 -0.58 1.33 -16.45
CA GLY A 77 -1.44 0.35 -17.08
C GLY A 77 -0.68 -0.46 -18.13
N TYR A 78 -1.04 -1.72 -18.30
CA TYR A 78 -0.49 -2.56 -19.35
C TYR A 78 -1.56 -3.47 -19.96
N LEU A 79 -1.39 -3.77 -21.22
CA LEU A 79 -2.27 -4.64 -22.01
C LEU A 79 -1.42 -5.61 -22.82
N MET A 80 -1.69 -6.90 -22.74
CA MET A 80 -1.10 -7.88 -23.63
C MET A 80 -1.83 -7.81 -24.97
N ALA A 81 -1.09 -7.53 -26.04
CA ALA A 81 -1.63 -7.53 -27.40
C ALA A 81 -2.06 -8.93 -27.80
N ASN A 82 -3.34 -9.09 -28.18
CA ASN A 82 -3.91 -10.36 -28.61
C ASN A 82 -4.98 -10.13 -29.67
N ASP A 83 -4.62 -10.36 -30.91
CA ASP A 83 -5.48 -10.15 -32.08
C ASP A 83 -6.64 -11.17 -32.16
N SER A 84 -6.62 -12.21 -31.32
CA SER A 84 -7.62 -13.29 -31.35
C SER A 84 -8.86 -13.02 -30.49
N LEU A 85 -8.82 -12.01 -29.64
CA LEU A 85 -9.92 -11.67 -28.73
C LEU A 85 -10.76 -10.54 -29.33
N PRO A 86 -12.05 -10.77 -29.62
CA PRO A 86 -12.93 -9.69 -30.05
C PRO A 86 -13.20 -8.73 -28.87
N PRO A 87 -13.33 -7.42 -29.13
CA PRO A 87 -13.68 -6.46 -28.09
C PRO A 87 -15.06 -6.77 -27.52
N THR A 88 -15.23 -6.64 -26.21
CA THR A 88 -16.51 -6.82 -25.53
C THR A 88 -17.28 -5.52 -25.36
N ASN A 89 -16.58 -4.40 -25.31
CA ASN A 89 -17.12 -3.05 -25.14
C ASN A 89 -16.28 -2.01 -25.91
N GLY A 90 -16.69 -0.77 -25.89
CA GLY A 90 -16.01 0.33 -26.61
C GLY A 90 -14.61 0.65 -26.05
N MET A 91 -14.38 0.44 -24.75
CA MET A 91 -13.04 0.60 -24.16
C MET A 91 -12.08 -0.47 -24.69
N ASP A 92 -12.54 -1.73 -24.83
CA ASP A 92 -11.72 -2.79 -25.43
C ASP A 92 -11.34 -2.46 -26.87
N GLU A 93 -12.27 -1.90 -27.68
CA GLU A 93 -11.97 -1.45 -29.05
C GLU A 93 -10.86 -0.39 -29.05
N ILE A 94 -10.92 0.58 -28.13
CA ILE A 94 -9.90 1.60 -28.01
C ILE A 94 -8.55 0.95 -27.66
N PHE A 95 -8.52 0.11 -26.65
CA PHE A 95 -7.29 -0.56 -26.20
C PHE A 95 -6.66 -1.43 -27.28
N LEU A 96 -7.47 -2.22 -28.02
CA LEU A 96 -6.98 -3.08 -29.10
C LEU A 96 -6.41 -2.31 -30.29
N THR A 97 -6.80 -1.03 -30.47
CA THR A 97 -6.34 -0.18 -31.58
C THR A 97 -5.23 0.78 -31.21
N LEU A 98 -4.87 0.86 -29.91
CA LEU A 98 -3.80 1.74 -29.44
C LEU A 98 -2.44 1.38 -30.02
N LYS A 99 -1.69 2.45 -30.37
CA LYS A 99 -0.30 2.36 -30.83
C LYS A 99 0.61 3.08 -29.85
N LYS A 100 1.84 2.63 -29.76
CA LYS A 100 2.88 3.35 -29.02
C LYS A 100 3.00 4.77 -29.55
N GLY A 101 2.86 5.74 -28.65
CA GLY A 101 2.85 7.17 -28.93
C GLY A 101 1.46 7.79 -29.09
N ASP A 102 0.38 6.98 -29.07
CA ASP A 102 -0.97 7.51 -29.04
C ASP A 102 -1.22 8.29 -27.75
N SER A 103 -1.93 9.39 -27.88
CA SER A 103 -2.55 10.12 -26.78
C SER A 103 -3.96 10.49 -27.21
N ILE A 104 -4.96 10.01 -26.49
CA ILE A 104 -6.38 10.23 -26.81
C ILE A 104 -7.11 10.77 -25.59
N GLN A 105 -8.22 11.45 -25.87
CA GLN A 105 -9.15 11.90 -24.86
C GLN A 105 -10.59 11.74 -25.33
N PHE A 106 -11.50 11.49 -24.36
CA PHE A 106 -12.92 11.41 -24.63
C PHE A 106 -13.73 11.60 -23.33
N GLU A 107 -15.03 11.77 -23.51
CA GLU A 107 -16.01 11.78 -22.43
C GLU A 107 -16.99 10.62 -22.62
N SER A 108 -17.45 10.03 -21.54
CA SER A 108 -18.47 8.98 -21.55
C SER A 108 -19.20 8.96 -20.23
N THR A 109 -20.18 8.07 -20.08
CA THR A 109 -20.88 7.91 -18.80
C THR A 109 -20.14 6.96 -17.86
N ALA A 110 -20.35 7.13 -16.56
CA ALA A 110 -19.81 6.22 -15.55
C ALA A 110 -20.17 4.76 -15.83
N LYS A 111 -21.40 4.50 -16.31
CA LYS A 111 -21.87 3.17 -16.69
C LYS A 111 -21.03 2.54 -17.81
N VAL A 112 -20.69 3.30 -18.83
CA VAL A 112 -19.89 2.80 -19.96
C VAL A 112 -18.46 2.51 -19.54
N ILE A 113 -17.87 3.34 -18.69
CA ILE A 113 -16.46 3.22 -18.29
C ILE A 113 -16.25 2.17 -17.19
N PHE A 114 -17.11 2.12 -16.19
CA PHE A 114 -16.96 1.26 -15.02
C PHE A 114 -17.89 0.05 -14.99
N GLY A 115 -18.82 -0.06 -15.94
CA GLY A 115 -19.85 -1.10 -15.92
C GLY A 115 -20.78 -0.97 -14.72
N GLU A 116 -21.01 -2.07 -14.01
CA GLU A 116 -21.83 -2.09 -12.79
C GLU A 116 -21.05 -1.61 -11.53
N ASN A 117 -19.72 -1.47 -11.60
CA ASN A 117 -18.84 -1.23 -10.46
C ASN A 117 -18.34 0.22 -10.41
N PHE A 118 -19.15 1.19 -10.74
CA PHE A 118 -18.76 2.59 -10.62
C PHE A 118 -18.70 3.04 -9.14
N PRO A 119 -17.90 4.08 -8.81
CA PRO A 119 -17.74 4.56 -7.45
C PRO A 119 -19.07 4.91 -6.77
N PRO A 120 -19.27 4.63 -5.47
CA PRO A 120 -20.55 4.82 -4.77
C PRO A 120 -21.09 6.26 -4.76
N PHE A 121 -20.21 7.25 -4.96
CA PHE A 121 -20.58 8.66 -5.03
C PHE A 121 -21.06 9.11 -6.43
N MET A 122 -21.04 8.19 -7.43
CA MET A 122 -21.44 8.45 -8.81
C MET A 122 -22.75 7.77 -9.15
N LYS A 123 -23.40 8.30 -10.21
CA LYS A 123 -24.57 7.71 -10.85
C LYS A 123 -24.21 7.20 -12.24
N GLU A 124 -24.98 6.26 -12.77
CA GLU A 124 -24.75 5.66 -14.10
C GLU A 124 -24.56 6.70 -15.23
N ALA A 125 -25.34 7.77 -15.19
CA ALA A 125 -25.37 8.81 -16.20
C ALA A 125 -24.34 9.95 -15.97
N ASP A 126 -23.58 9.92 -14.88
CA ASP A 126 -22.57 10.94 -14.62
C ASP A 126 -21.47 10.88 -15.68
N VAL A 127 -21.13 12.05 -16.20
CA VAL A 127 -20.09 12.17 -17.21
C VAL A 127 -18.71 12.07 -16.57
N VAL A 128 -17.85 11.26 -17.17
CA VAL A 128 -16.43 11.14 -16.84
C VAL A 128 -15.59 11.50 -18.06
N LYS A 129 -14.45 12.12 -17.79
CA LYS A 129 -13.44 12.44 -18.80
C LYS A 129 -12.32 11.42 -18.70
N VAL A 130 -11.87 10.93 -19.83
CA VAL A 130 -10.80 9.93 -19.94
C VAL A 130 -9.67 10.48 -20.79
N LYS A 131 -8.45 10.38 -20.25
CA LYS A 131 -7.20 10.58 -20.97
C LYS A 131 -6.41 9.30 -20.94
N LEU A 132 -5.96 8.85 -22.11
CA LEU A 132 -5.24 7.60 -22.29
C LEU A 132 -4.05 7.84 -23.22
N GLY A 133 -2.85 7.45 -22.79
CA GLY A 133 -1.63 7.61 -23.55
C GLY A 133 -0.78 6.35 -23.53
N ALA A 134 -0.58 5.71 -24.69
CA ALA A 134 0.30 4.56 -24.84
C ALA A 134 1.74 5.03 -25.11
N PHE A 135 2.71 4.52 -24.35
CA PHE A 135 4.06 5.06 -24.39
C PHE A 135 5.17 4.05 -24.66
N GLU A 136 4.98 2.76 -24.35
CA GLU A 136 6.04 1.75 -24.54
C GLU A 136 5.45 0.40 -24.93
N ILE A 137 6.24 -0.40 -25.67
CA ILE A 137 5.95 -1.78 -26.00
C ILE A 137 7.09 -2.63 -25.46
N MET A 138 6.73 -3.68 -24.72
CA MET A 138 7.68 -4.61 -24.10
C MET A 138 7.35 -6.05 -24.47
N ASP A 139 8.36 -6.87 -24.66
CA ASP A 139 8.19 -8.32 -24.69
C ASP A 139 8.03 -8.89 -23.26
N GLN A 140 7.78 -10.19 -23.15
CA GLN A 140 7.58 -10.86 -21.87
C GLN A 140 8.76 -10.67 -20.90
N ALA A 141 10.00 -10.81 -21.40
CA ALA A 141 11.18 -10.69 -20.55
C ALA A 141 11.40 -9.25 -20.07
N ALA A 142 11.17 -8.27 -20.96
CA ALA A 142 11.31 -6.87 -20.63
C ALA A 142 10.27 -6.40 -19.61
N ILE A 143 9.01 -6.83 -19.70
CA ILE A 143 7.96 -6.42 -18.75
C ILE A 143 8.18 -7.07 -17.38
N GLU A 144 8.64 -8.32 -17.32
CA GLU A 144 9.01 -8.97 -16.06
C GLU A 144 10.17 -8.24 -15.38
N ALA A 145 11.21 -7.90 -16.12
CA ALA A 145 12.32 -7.11 -15.60
C ALA A 145 11.89 -5.73 -15.11
N PHE A 146 10.99 -5.07 -15.85
CA PHE A 146 10.41 -3.78 -15.48
C PHE A 146 9.63 -3.87 -14.16
N PHE A 147 8.75 -4.86 -14.01
CA PHE A 147 7.99 -5.05 -12.77
C PHE A 147 8.92 -5.34 -11.59
N ASN A 148 9.87 -6.25 -11.73
CA ASN A 148 10.81 -6.58 -10.67
C ASN A 148 11.61 -5.34 -10.22
N SER A 149 12.16 -4.57 -11.16
CA SER A 149 12.92 -3.37 -10.84
C SER A 149 12.06 -2.27 -10.20
N THR A 150 10.80 -2.16 -10.60
CA THR A 150 9.85 -1.20 -10.02
C THR A 150 9.48 -1.60 -8.60
N MET A 151 9.20 -2.89 -8.35
CA MET A 151 8.93 -3.41 -7.01
C MET A 151 10.11 -3.16 -6.07
N GLU A 152 11.33 -3.51 -6.50
CA GLU A 152 12.55 -3.25 -5.71
C GLU A 152 12.72 -1.76 -5.37
N ALA A 153 12.42 -0.87 -6.33
CA ALA A 153 12.50 0.57 -6.11
C ALA A 153 11.44 1.07 -5.11
N GLU A 154 10.21 0.56 -5.19
CA GLU A 154 9.13 0.92 -4.24
C GLU A 154 9.41 0.35 -2.85
N ASP A 155 9.90 -0.89 -2.74
CA ASP A 155 10.28 -1.50 -1.47
C ASP A 155 11.40 -0.69 -0.80
N LYS A 156 12.39 -0.24 -1.58
CA LYS A 156 13.45 0.63 -1.08
C LYS A 156 12.92 1.97 -0.58
N LYS A 157 12.05 2.63 -1.34
CA LYS A 157 11.40 3.89 -0.91
C LYS A 157 10.58 3.70 0.36
N LYS A 158 9.84 2.58 0.46
CA LYS A 158 9.06 2.23 1.65
C LYS A 158 9.97 2.04 2.87
N ALA A 159 11.08 1.32 2.70
CA ALA A 159 12.07 1.13 3.77
C ALA A 159 12.70 2.47 4.21
N GLU A 160 13.09 3.33 3.26
CA GLU A 160 13.64 4.65 3.57
C GLU A 160 12.63 5.53 4.32
N ARG A 161 11.36 5.53 3.91
CA ARG A 161 10.28 6.23 4.63
C ARG A 161 10.09 5.68 6.04
N ALA A 162 10.07 4.35 6.19
CA ALA A 162 9.94 3.70 7.49
C ALA A 162 11.06 4.13 8.46
N VAL A 163 12.31 4.16 8.01
CA VAL A 163 13.44 4.66 8.82
C VAL A 163 13.23 6.11 9.23
N GLY A 164 12.80 6.97 8.31
CA GLY A 164 12.49 8.37 8.60
C GLY A 164 11.39 8.52 9.66
N MET A 165 10.30 7.76 9.52
CA MET A 165 9.17 7.76 10.46
C MET A 165 9.59 7.25 11.84
N VAL A 166 10.35 6.16 11.93
CA VAL A 166 10.88 5.66 13.22
C VAL A 166 11.71 6.73 13.93
N ALA A 167 12.53 7.49 13.20
CA ALA A 167 13.34 8.55 13.79
C ALA A 167 12.50 9.75 14.26
N GLU A 168 11.45 10.09 13.54
CA GLU A 168 10.53 11.18 13.91
C GLU A 168 9.65 10.80 15.10
N GLU A 169 8.99 9.64 15.02
CA GLU A 169 8.14 9.11 16.09
C GLU A 169 8.93 8.79 17.36
N GLY A 170 10.22 8.47 17.22
CA GLY A 170 11.12 8.27 18.34
C GLY A 170 11.15 9.43 19.32
N LYS A 171 11.07 10.67 18.85
CA LYS A 171 11.01 11.87 19.68
C LYS A 171 9.72 11.92 20.52
N THR A 172 8.60 11.54 19.91
CA THR A 172 7.29 11.47 20.57
C THR A 172 7.28 10.36 21.62
N ILE A 173 7.86 9.20 21.29
CA ILE A 173 7.98 8.06 22.21
C ILE A 173 8.86 8.43 23.41
N GLU A 174 10.00 9.09 23.18
CA GLU A 174 10.90 9.54 24.27
C GLU A 174 10.23 10.54 25.20
N ALA A 175 9.42 11.45 24.65
CA ALA A 175 8.60 12.36 25.46
C ALA A 175 7.57 11.61 26.31
N TYR A 176 6.88 10.62 25.73
CA TYR A 176 5.94 9.75 26.44
C TYR A 176 6.65 8.95 27.56
N ILE A 177 7.79 8.31 27.28
CA ILE A 177 8.59 7.58 28.27
C ILE A 177 8.94 8.48 29.45
N LYS A 178 9.39 9.70 29.18
CA LYS A 178 9.71 10.69 30.21
C LYS A 178 8.50 11.11 31.01
N GLU A 179 7.37 11.38 30.37
CA GLU A 179 6.11 11.75 31.03
C GLU A 179 5.63 10.64 31.96
N LYS A 180 5.69 9.40 31.51
CA LYS A 180 5.27 8.23 32.30
C LYS A 180 6.30 7.76 33.32
N GLY A 181 7.48 8.36 33.34
CA GLY A 181 8.57 7.97 34.28
C GLY A 181 9.11 6.56 34.01
N LEU A 182 9.06 6.09 32.77
CA LEU A 182 9.50 4.74 32.38
C LEU A 182 11.02 4.71 32.18
N THR A 183 11.63 3.56 32.45
CA THR A 183 13.02 3.25 32.07
C THR A 183 12.99 2.25 30.93
N ALA A 184 13.02 2.74 29.70
CA ALA A 184 12.93 1.91 28.51
C ALA A 184 14.29 1.74 27.83
N SER A 185 14.52 0.57 27.25
CA SER A 185 15.58 0.29 26.31
C SER A 185 15.05 0.44 24.87
N LYS A 186 15.95 0.66 23.91
CA LYS A 186 15.63 0.79 22.48
C LYS A 186 16.44 -0.22 21.67
N THR A 187 15.80 -0.88 20.73
CA THR A 187 16.49 -1.76 19.76
C THR A 187 16.99 -0.97 18.54
N GLU A 188 17.76 -1.63 17.68
CA GLU A 188 18.26 -1.03 16.43
C GLU A 188 17.13 -0.72 15.44
N SER A 189 16.05 -1.49 15.43
CA SER A 189 14.86 -1.27 14.60
C SER A 189 14.03 -0.05 15.04
N GLY A 190 14.20 0.40 16.30
CA GLY A 190 13.48 1.51 16.89
C GLY A 190 12.35 1.10 17.85
N LEU A 191 12.18 -0.19 18.14
CA LEU A 191 11.28 -0.65 19.19
C LEU A 191 11.79 -0.16 20.56
N TYR A 192 10.91 0.44 21.37
CA TYR A 192 11.18 0.73 22.78
C TYR A 192 10.50 -0.32 23.65
N TYR A 193 11.21 -0.79 24.66
CA TYR A 193 10.67 -1.81 25.58
C TYR A 193 11.10 -1.59 27.02
N VAL A 194 10.24 -2.00 27.93
CA VAL A 194 10.50 -2.04 29.39
C VAL A 194 10.27 -3.47 29.84
N ILE A 195 11.23 -4.06 30.55
CA ILE A 195 11.03 -5.33 31.26
C ILE A 195 10.68 -4.97 32.70
N GLU A 196 9.40 -5.11 33.04
CA GLU A 196 8.87 -4.79 34.39
C GLU A 196 9.12 -5.96 35.35
N GLN A 197 9.11 -7.17 34.82
CA GLN A 197 9.40 -8.41 35.54
C GLN A 197 10.18 -9.34 34.63
N GLU A 198 11.35 -9.75 35.10
CA GLU A 198 12.14 -10.79 34.41
C GLU A 198 11.46 -12.16 34.56
N GLY A 199 11.38 -12.88 33.46
CA GLY A 199 10.94 -14.28 33.45
C GLY A 199 12.07 -15.24 33.77
N THR A 200 11.71 -16.52 33.81
CA THR A 200 12.63 -17.62 34.06
C THR A 200 12.78 -18.52 32.84
N GLY A 201 13.91 -19.21 32.72
CA GLY A 201 14.17 -20.11 31.59
C GLY A 201 15.12 -19.57 30.54
N GLU A 202 15.20 -20.28 29.43
CA GLU A 202 16.06 -19.93 28.31
C GLU A 202 15.45 -18.79 27.47
N THR A 203 16.29 -18.09 26.74
CA THR A 203 15.88 -17.15 25.69
C THR A 203 15.12 -17.90 24.60
N THR A 204 14.09 -17.25 24.08
CA THR A 204 13.27 -17.77 22.98
C THR A 204 14.05 -17.73 21.67
N THR A 205 13.79 -18.69 20.80
CA THR A 205 14.34 -18.77 19.45
C THR A 205 13.20 -18.67 18.42
N PRO A 206 13.47 -18.22 17.19
CA PRO A 206 12.45 -18.21 16.16
C PRO A 206 11.74 -19.57 16.00
N GLY A 207 10.41 -19.53 15.83
CA GLY A 207 9.55 -20.72 15.77
C GLY A 207 9.08 -21.29 17.11
N THR A 208 9.52 -20.71 18.23
CA THR A 208 8.98 -21.04 19.56
C THR A 208 7.59 -20.44 19.74
N THR A 209 6.64 -21.20 20.28
CA THR A 209 5.30 -20.69 20.59
C THR A 209 5.27 -20.07 21.98
N MET A 210 4.94 -18.80 22.06
CA MET A 210 4.67 -18.07 23.31
C MET A 210 3.17 -17.84 23.47
N TYR A 211 2.68 -18.03 24.71
CA TYR A 211 1.33 -17.65 25.11
C TYR A 211 1.38 -16.33 25.85
N VAL A 212 0.73 -15.30 25.29
CA VAL A 212 0.89 -13.92 25.75
C VAL A 212 -0.46 -13.33 26.14
N ASN A 213 -0.59 -12.91 27.41
CA ASN A 213 -1.63 -11.97 27.80
C ASN A 213 -1.20 -10.57 27.42
N TYR A 214 -2.14 -9.75 26.95
CA TYR A 214 -1.81 -8.39 26.51
C TYR A 214 -2.95 -7.41 26.69
N ALA A 215 -2.57 -6.12 26.71
CA ALA A 215 -3.46 -5.00 26.49
C ALA A 215 -2.77 -4.01 25.56
N GLY A 216 -3.43 -3.65 24.46
CA GLY A 216 -2.92 -2.75 23.44
C GLY A 216 -3.62 -1.40 23.46
N TYR A 217 -2.83 -0.33 23.50
CA TYR A 217 -3.29 1.05 23.60
C TYR A 217 -2.69 1.91 22.50
N LEU A 218 -3.41 2.93 22.10
CA LEU A 218 -2.82 4.10 21.42
C LEU A 218 -1.98 4.90 22.43
N LEU A 219 -1.16 5.81 21.92
CA LEU A 219 -0.27 6.60 22.77
C LEU A 219 -1.03 7.51 23.77
N ASP A 220 -2.26 7.90 23.45
CA ASP A 220 -3.15 8.69 24.31
C ASP A 220 -3.81 7.85 25.43
N GLY A 221 -3.58 6.53 25.46
CA GLY A 221 -4.14 5.59 26.42
C GLY A 221 -5.46 4.94 26.00
N THR A 222 -5.96 5.22 24.79
CA THR A 222 -7.16 4.55 24.26
C THR A 222 -6.89 3.08 24.04
N LEU A 223 -7.60 2.19 24.75
CA LEU A 223 -7.52 0.74 24.56
C LEU A 223 -8.12 0.38 23.18
N PHE A 224 -7.41 -0.40 22.37
CA PHE A 224 -7.93 -0.90 21.10
C PHE A 224 -8.12 -2.42 21.09
N ASP A 225 -7.37 -3.17 21.92
CA ASP A 225 -7.52 -4.61 22.03
C ASP A 225 -6.90 -5.16 23.32
N THR A 226 -7.44 -6.28 23.85
CA THR A 226 -6.87 -6.98 25.00
C THR A 226 -7.31 -8.43 25.07
N SER A 227 -6.45 -9.31 25.60
CA SER A 227 -6.78 -10.69 25.99
C SER A 227 -7.31 -10.81 27.42
N ILE A 228 -7.38 -9.71 28.17
CA ILE A 228 -7.69 -9.71 29.61
C ILE A 228 -9.11 -9.20 29.84
N PRO A 229 -10.06 -10.05 30.30
CA PRO A 229 -11.47 -9.68 30.38
C PRO A 229 -11.75 -8.52 31.33
N GLU A 230 -10.98 -8.38 32.43
CA GLU A 230 -11.14 -7.28 33.38
C GLU A 230 -10.79 -5.94 32.74
N ILE A 231 -9.75 -5.90 31.91
CA ILE A 231 -9.35 -4.69 31.17
C ILE A 231 -10.40 -4.33 30.12
N ALA A 232 -10.93 -5.34 29.39
CA ALA A 232 -12.01 -5.13 28.43
C ALA A 232 -13.26 -4.55 29.09
N LYS A 233 -13.66 -5.09 30.26
CA LYS A 233 -14.82 -4.58 31.03
C LYS A 233 -14.60 -3.15 31.51
N ALA A 234 -13.42 -2.85 32.03
CA ALA A 234 -13.10 -1.51 32.52
C ALA A 234 -13.12 -0.44 31.42
N ASN A 235 -12.93 -0.83 30.14
CA ASN A 235 -12.91 0.06 28.99
C ASN A 235 -14.18 -0.06 28.11
N ASN A 236 -15.24 -0.72 28.56
CA ASN A 236 -16.49 -0.93 27.82
C ASN A 236 -16.30 -1.64 26.45
N MET A 237 -15.30 -2.52 26.36
CA MET A 237 -14.97 -3.31 25.16
C MET A 237 -15.20 -4.82 25.37
N PHE A 238 -15.84 -5.20 26.46
CA PHE A 238 -16.08 -6.61 26.77
C PHE A 238 -17.15 -7.21 25.86
N ASP A 239 -16.79 -8.33 25.22
CA ASP A 239 -17.67 -9.14 24.38
C ASP A 239 -17.79 -10.55 24.97
N GLU A 240 -19.02 -10.97 25.33
CA GLU A 240 -19.31 -12.28 25.89
C GLU A 240 -19.01 -13.44 24.92
N GLN A 241 -18.97 -13.17 23.61
CA GLN A 241 -18.71 -14.18 22.58
C GLN A 241 -17.20 -14.38 22.33
N ARG A 242 -16.35 -13.47 22.82
CA ARG A 242 -14.91 -13.53 22.64
C ARG A 242 -14.25 -14.36 23.75
N PRO A 243 -13.44 -15.38 23.41
CA PRO A 243 -12.59 -16.04 24.38
C PRO A 243 -11.48 -15.08 24.82
N TYR A 244 -11.40 -14.80 26.12
CA TYR A 244 -10.32 -14.01 26.70
C TYR A 244 -9.26 -14.97 27.25
N GLU A 245 -8.28 -15.29 26.42
CA GLU A 245 -7.19 -16.21 26.75
C GLU A 245 -5.86 -15.71 26.16
N ALA A 246 -4.76 -16.23 26.68
CA ALA A 246 -3.44 -15.87 26.20
C ALA A 246 -3.28 -16.22 24.72
N LEU A 247 -2.84 -15.25 23.92
CA LEU A 247 -2.65 -15.39 22.48
C LEU A 247 -1.43 -16.29 22.19
N PRO A 248 -1.57 -17.39 21.45
CA PRO A 248 -0.42 -18.16 21.00
C PRO A 248 0.27 -17.44 19.82
N VAL A 249 1.57 -17.18 19.97
CA VAL A 249 2.40 -16.51 18.95
C VAL A 249 3.63 -17.35 18.66
N ASN A 250 3.84 -17.73 17.40
CA ASN A 250 5.11 -18.31 16.97
C ASN A 250 6.09 -17.16 16.66
N VAL A 251 6.97 -16.87 17.61
CA VAL A 251 7.85 -15.70 17.54
C VAL A 251 8.90 -15.83 16.45
N GLY A 252 9.27 -14.71 15.83
CA GLY A 252 10.26 -14.65 14.76
C GLY A 252 9.78 -15.18 13.40
N MET A 253 8.47 -15.43 13.25
CA MET A 253 7.87 -16.03 12.05
C MET A 253 7.02 -15.02 11.23
N GLY A 254 6.98 -13.75 11.62
CA GLY A 254 6.20 -12.72 10.93
C GLY A 254 4.68 -12.92 11.01
N GLN A 255 4.18 -13.61 12.04
CA GLN A 255 2.74 -13.85 12.24
C GLN A 255 2.03 -12.71 12.96
N VAL A 256 2.80 -11.82 13.56
CA VAL A 256 2.34 -10.62 14.27
C VAL A 256 3.07 -9.39 13.74
N ILE A 257 2.69 -8.21 14.20
CA ILE A 257 3.39 -6.97 13.82
C ILE A 257 4.89 -7.06 14.17
N PRO A 258 5.80 -6.45 13.37
CA PRO A 258 7.25 -6.58 13.58
C PRO A 258 7.72 -6.25 15.00
N GLY A 259 7.13 -5.21 15.61
CA GLY A 259 7.47 -4.82 16.98
C GLY A 259 7.14 -5.88 18.04
N TRP A 260 6.09 -6.69 17.82
CA TRP A 260 5.77 -7.84 18.67
C TRP A 260 6.72 -8.99 18.42
N ASP A 261 6.96 -9.30 17.15
CA ASP A 261 7.83 -10.42 16.76
C ASP A 261 9.24 -10.25 17.33
N GLU A 262 9.77 -9.03 17.26
CA GLU A 262 11.06 -8.67 17.86
C GLU A 262 10.99 -8.61 19.39
N GLY A 263 9.99 -7.90 19.94
CA GLY A 263 9.88 -7.65 21.38
C GLY A 263 9.69 -8.92 22.19
N LEU A 264 8.90 -9.87 21.69
CA LEU A 264 8.67 -11.14 22.38
C LEU A 264 9.94 -12.01 22.44
N MET A 265 10.82 -11.93 21.46
CA MET A 265 12.12 -12.64 21.52
C MET A 265 13.06 -12.12 22.62
N LEU A 266 12.81 -10.92 23.16
CA LEU A 266 13.53 -10.38 24.30
C LEU A 266 13.02 -10.92 25.64
N LEU A 267 11.86 -11.59 25.66
CA LEU A 267 11.19 -12.04 26.86
C LEU A 267 11.35 -13.56 27.08
N LYS A 268 11.10 -13.98 28.32
CA LYS A 268 11.11 -15.37 28.78
C LYS A 268 9.77 -15.71 29.41
N LYS A 269 9.50 -17.01 29.66
CA LYS A 269 8.31 -17.43 30.41
C LYS A 269 8.23 -16.72 31.76
N GLY A 270 7.08 -16.11 32.05
CA GLY A 270 6.82 -15.32 33.24
C GLY A 270 7.29 -13.86 33.18
N SER A 271 7.89 -13.42 32.08
CA SER A 271 8.21 -12.00 31.90
C SER A 271 6.93 -11.17 31.76
N LYS A 272 7.00 -9.96 32.37
CA LYS A 272 6.05 -8.88 32.10
C LYS A 272 6.82 -7.70 31.56
N GLY A 273 6.23 -7.00 30.59
CA GLY A 273 6.88 -5.85 30.00
C GLY A 273 5.91 -4.98 29.23
N LYS A 274 6.48 -3.90 28.75
CA LYS A 274 5.77 -2.92 27.92
C LYS A 274 6.55 -2.74 26.63
N PHE A 275 5.84 -2.77 25.50
CA PHE A 275 6.38 -2.39 24.21
C PHE A 275 5.79 -1.06 23.79
N ILE A 276 6.64 -0.14 23.29
CA ILE A 276 6.21 1.10 22.65
C ILE A 276 6.75 1.06 21.25
N ILE A 277 5.82 0.89 20.31
CA ILE A 277 6.09 0.45 18.94
C ILE A 277 5.85 1.62 18.00
N PRO A 278 6.87 2.13 17.29
CA PRO A 278 6.64 3.10 16.23
C PRO A 278 5.81 2.51 15.10
N SER A 279 5.06 3.34 14.41
CA SER A 279 4.07 2.89 13.43
C SER A 279 4.61 1.97 12.34
N PRO A 280 5.85 2.13 11.81
CA PRO A 280 6.40 1.19 10.82
C PRO A 280 6.63 -0.23 11.35
N LEU A 281 6.79 -0.39 12.66
CA LEU A 281 6.89 -1.70 13.31
C LEU A 281 5.52 -2.20 13.82
N GLY A 282 4.46 -1.43 13.61
CA GLY A 282 3.07 -1.74 13.91
C GLY A 282 2.25 -1.94 12.63
N TYR A 283 1.19 -1.15 12.46
CA TYR A 283 0.28 -1.24 11.30
C TYR A 283 0.56 -0.18 10.21
N GLY A 284 1.59 0.66 10.37
CA GLY A 284 2.08 1.62 9.39
C GLY A 284 1.03 2.59 8.86
N GLU A 285 1.19 2.93 7.58
CA GLU A 285 0.35 3.91 6.86
C GLU A 285 -1.11 3.46 6.70
N ASN A 286 -1.40 2.17 6.85
CA ASN A 286 -2.75 1.63 6.68
C ASN A 286 -3.59 1.67 7.96
N GLY A 287 -2.96 1.65 9.14
CA GLY A 287 -3.66 1.44 10.40
C GLY A 287 -4.31 0.05 10.46
N ALA A 288 -5.26 -0.16 11.39
CA ALA A 288 -6.02 -1.41 11.47
C ALA A 288 -7.46 -1.16 11.98
N GLY A 289 -8.43 -1.53 11.15
CA GLY A 289 -9.86 -1.35 11.46
C GLY A 289 -10.22 0.10 11.78
N ALA A 290 -11.26 0.29 12.59
CA ALA A 290 -11.70 1.61 13.00
C ALA A 290 -10.94 2.16 14.23
N MET A 291 -10.20 1.30 14.95
CA MET A 291 -9.62 1.63 16.25
C MET A 291 -8.16 2.08 16.16
N ILE A 292 -7.44 1.71 15.12
CA ILE A 292 -6.02 2.07 14.95
C ILE A 292 -5.87 2.91 13.68
N PRO A 293 -5.84 4.24 13.82
CA PRO A 293 -5.61 5.15 12.69
C PRO A 293 -4.28 4.89 11.97
N PRO A 294 -4.13 5.32 10.71
CA PRO A 294 -2.84 5.36 10.04
C PRO A 294 -1.74 6.02 10.88
N ASN A 295 -0.52 5.47 10.81
CA ASN A 295 0.67 5.98 11.47
C ASN A 295 0.53 6.10 13.01
N SER A 296 -0.19 5.17 13.65
CA SER A 296 -0.35 5.15 15.09
C SER A 296 0.85 4.50 15.78
N ILE A 297 1.42 5.19 16.77
CA ILE A 297 2.35 4.61 17.74
C ILE A 297 1.52 3.75 18.70
N LEU A 298 1.97 2.52 18.95
CA LEU A 298 1.24 1.55 19.78
C LEU A 298 1.97 1.31 21.09
N VAL A 299 1.20 1.11 22.16
CA VAL A 299 1.71 0.73 23.48
C VAL A 299 1.07 -0.60 23.87
N PHE A 300 1.87 -1.61 24.19
CA PHE A 300 1.37 -2.88 24.65
C PHE A 300 1.92 -3.20 26.03
N ASP A 301 1.04 -3.55 26.97
CA ASP A 301 1.40 -4.30 28.14
C ASP A 301 1.33 -5.79 27.79
N VAL A 302 2.37 -6.54 28.08
CA VAL A 302 2.48 -7.96 27.73
C VAL A 302 2.93 -8.80 28.92
N GLU A 303 2.38 -10.01 29.03
CA GLU A 303 2.78 -11.03 30.01
C GLU A 303 2.92 -12.39 29.31
N VAL A 304 4.11 -12.97 29.33
CA VAL A 304 4.34 -14.31 28.80
C VAL A 304 3.94 -15.35 29.82
N THR A 305 2.82 -16.01 29.59
CA THR A 305 2.26 -16.99 30.54
C THR A 305 2.87 -18.38 30.35
N ASP A 306 3.16 -18.77 29.11
CA ASP A 306 3.80 -20.05 28.78
C ASP A 306 4.68 -19.95 27.53
N VAL A 307 5.62 -20.92 27.41
CA VAL A 307 6.52 -21.06 26.24
C VAL A 307 6.62 -22.54 25.89
N GLN A 308 6.34 -22.87 24.61
CA GLN A 308 6.40 -24.22 24.07
C GLN A 308 7.35 -24.28 22.88
N LYS A 309 8.26 -25.24 22.89
CA LYS A 309 9.24 -25.50 21.82
C LYS A 309 8.71 -26.51 20.82
#